data_3608004b7ddf7f6968d2e041e771329b
#
_entry.id   3608004b7ddf7f6968d2e041e771329b
#
_cell.length_a   1.000
_cell.length_b   1.000
_cell.length_c   1.000
_cell.angle_alpha   90.00
_cell.angle_beta   90.00
_cell.angle_gamma   90.00
#
_symmetry.space_group_name_H-M   'P 1'
#
loop_
_entity.id
_entity.type
_entity.pdbx_description
1 polymer ?
#
loop_
_entity_poly.entity_id
_entity_poly.type
_entity_poly.pdbx_seq_one_letter_code
_entity_poly.pdbx_strand_id
1 'polypeptide(L)'
;MTTLDAVDFNLYLVTFFDASACTEILADLARSPDNRAPVYGASGEAGSVDERVRKVARLLPSPETVERVRQRLLEVRDGVSAYFGTSLTSCEDPQFLRYREGDFFVAHQDGNTGLLRSEREQSRKVSVVIFLNRQSTPPEEGSYGGGSLVFTEWRAGRRSGKYELAGEGGMLVAFPSDTTHEVTPVEWGERYSIVSWYG
;
A
#
# COMPACT_ATOMS: atom_id res chain seq x y z
N MET A 1 18.91 -18.07 -10.04
CA MET A 1 17.91 -17.33 -9.23
C MET A 1 16.59 -17.58 -9.89
N THR A 2 15.62 -18.21 -9.20
CA THR A 2 14.27 -18.42 -9.75
C THR A 2 13.59 -17.07 -9.81
N THR A 3 13.03 -16.70 -10.97
CA THR A 3 12.18 -15.52 -11.10
C THR A 3 10.86 -15.84 -10.40
N LEU A 4 10.50 -15.07 -9.38
CA LEU A 4 9.20 -15.14 -8.68
C LEU A 4 8.19 -14.27 -9.43
N ASP A 5 6.93 -14.62 -9.36
CA ASP A 5 5.82 -13.85 -9.96
C ASP A 5 4.72 -13.55 -8.93
N ALA A 6 3.64 -12.94 -9.36
CA ALA A 6 2.52 -12.56 -8.50
C ALA A 6 1.85 -13.77 -7.80
N VAL A 7 1.89 -14.94 -8.42
CA VAL A 7 1.30 -16.18 -7.87
C VAL A 7 2.12 -16.68 -6.69
N ASP A 8 3.45 -16.57 -6.76
CA ASP A 8 4.36 -17.00 -5.68
C ASP A 8 4.10 -16.23 -4.37
N PHE A 9 3.59 -15.00 -4.47
CA PHE A 9 3.28 -14.12 -3.32
C PHE A 9 1.79 -14.09 -2.97
N ASN A 10 0.96 -14.90 -3.63
CA ASN A 10 -0.49 -14.93 -3.40
C ASN A 10 -1.11 -13.53 -3.51
N LEU A 11 -0.86 -12.84 -4.64
CA LEU A 11 -1.35 -11.49 -4.89
C LEU A 11 -2.69 -11.51 -5.64
N TYR A 12 -3.68 -10.80 -5.11
CA TYR A 12 -4.94 -10.51 -5.78
C TYR A 12 -4.87 -9.15 -6.45
N LEU A 13 -5.04 -9.12 -7.77
CA LEU A 13 -4.93 -7.91 -8.59
C LEU A 13 -6.26 -7.64 -9.29
N VAL A 14 -6.76 -6.42 -9.21
CA VAL A 14 -8.01 -6.01 -9.87
C VAL A 14 -8.00 -4.52 -10.21
N THR A 15 -8.70 -4.14 -11.29
CA THR A 15 -9.00 -2.73 -11.57
C THR A 15 -10.01 -2.23 -10.52
N PHE A 16 -9.60 -1.27 -9.72
CA PHE A 16 -10.40 -0.72 -8.62
C PHE A 16 -11.05 0.62 -9.02
N PHE A 17 -10.31 1.48 -9.68
CA PHE A 17 -10.78 2.74 -10.23
C PHE A 17 -10.43 2.84 -11.73
N ASP A 18 -11.27 3.53 -12.47
CA ASP A 18 -10.93 3.98 -13.82
C ASP A 18 -10.07 5.26 -13.78
N ALA A 19 -9.57 5.68 -14.93
CA ALA A 19 -8.71 6.85 -15.05
C ALA A 19 -9.41 8.16 -14.60
N SER A 20 -10.72 8.30 -14.82
CA SER A 20 -11.48 9.48 -14.39
C SER A 20 -11.52 9.57 -12.88
N ALA A 21 -11.85 8.47 -12.20
CA ALA A 21 -11.88 8.40 -10.75
C ALA A 21 -10.52 8.71 -10.12
N CYS A 22 -9.42 8.17 -10.70
CA CYS A 22 -8.07 8.49 -10.27
C CYS A 22 -7.77 9.98 -10.40
N THR A 23 -8.12 10.60 -11.52
CA THR A 23 -7.91 12.03 -11.76
C THR A 23 -8.66 12.90 -10.76
N GLU A 24 -9.92 12.58 -10.47
CA GLU A 24 -10.75 13.29 -9.48
C GLU A 24 -10.14 13.20 -8.06
N ILE A 25 -9.73 11.99 -7.66
CA ILE A 25 -9.09 11.76 -6.36
C ILE A 25 -7.76 12.52 -6.29
N LEU A 26 -6.92 12.46 -7.30
CA LEU A 26 -5.65 13.20 -7.34
C LEU A 26 -5.87 14.71 -7.25
N ALA A 27 -6.89 15.26 -7.93
CA ALA A 27 -7.24 16.67 -7.84
C ALA A 27 -7.70 17.07 -6.43
N ASP A 28 -8.37 16.19 -5.70
CA ASP A 28 -8.74 16.42 -4.30
C ASP A 28 -7.50 16.37 -3.39
N LEU A 29 -6.64 15.37 -3.57
CA LEU A 29 -5.39 15.23 -2.82
C LEU A 29 -4.42 16.41 -3.02
N ALA A 30 -4.40 17.01 -4.20
CA ALA A 30 -3.57 18.19 -4.47
C ALA A 30 -3.93 19.40 -3.59
N ARG A 31 -5.15 19.46 -3.04
CA ARG A 31 -5.60 20.49 -2.10
C ARG A 31 -5.36 20.14 -0.64
N SER A 32 -4.94 18.92 -0.36
CA SER A 32 -4.74 18.43 1.00
C SER A 32 -3.44 18.95 1.61
N PRO A 33 -3.44 19.35 2.90
CA PRO A 33 -2.20 19.68 3.59
C PRO A 33 -1.31 18.44 3.74
N ASP A 34 0.01 18.66 3.66
CA ASP A 34 1.00 17.62 3.91
C ASP A 34 1.13 17.34 5.40
N ASN A 35 0.83 16.12 5.80
CA ASN A 35 1.13 15.61 7.11
C ASN A 35 2.11 14.43 6.99
N ARG A 36 3.18 14.41 7.77
CA ARG A 36 4.09 13.26 7.80
C ARG A 36 3.38 12.05 8.37
N ALA A 37 3.49 10.91 7.69
CA ALA A 37 2.88 9.67 8.15
C ALA A 37 3.64 9.13 9.38
N PRO A 38 2.97 8.85 10.51
CA PRO A 38 3.60 8.23 11.65
C PRO A 38 4.03 6.80 11.33
N VAL A 39 5.14 6.36 11.94
CA VAL A 39 5.58 4.96 11.98
C VAL A 39 5.24 4.40 13.35
N TYR A 40 4.66 3.21 13.41
CA TYR A 40 4.57 2.46 14.64
C TYR A 40 5.87 1.67 14.77
N GLY A 41 6.75 2.06 15.66
CA GLY A 41 8.03 1.48 15.62
C GLY A 41 8.83 1.40 16.90
N ALA A 42 10.11 1.25 16.79
CA ALA A 42 11.12 0.77 17.72
C ALA A 42 11.20 1.47 19.12
N SER A 43 10.50 2.57 19.36
CA SER A 43 10.54 3.29 20.65
C SER A 43 9.36 2.98 21.58
N GLY A 44 8.42 2.11 21.18
CA GLY A 44 7.26 1.77 22.03
C GLY A 44 6.18 2.86 22.17
N GLU A 45 6.39 4.03 21.58
CA GLU A 45 5.38 5.09 21.52
C GLU A 45 4.59 5.00 20.22
N ALA A 46 3.27 4.85 20.35
CA ALA A 46 2.37 4.86 19.20
C ALA A 46 2.46 6.19 18.46
N GLY A 47 2.82 6.15 17.18
CA GLY A 47 2.77 7.32 16.31
C GLY A 47 4.04 8.16 16.22
N SER A 48 5.21 7.63 16.60
CA SER A 48 6.48 8.33 16.34
C SER A 48 6.81 8.33 14.84
N VAL A 49 7.32 9.46 14.32
CA VAL A 49 7.83 9.57 12.94
C VAL A 49 9.30 9.17 12.93
N ASP A 50 9.66 8.04 12.29
CA ASP A 50 11.05 7.68 12.02
C ASP A 50 11.32 7.67 10.51
N GLU A 51 11.88 8.77 10.01
CA GLU A 51 12.18 8.95 8.57
C GLU A 51 13.26 8.00 8.04
N ARG A 52 13.96 7.26 8.91
CA ARG A 52 14.91 6.21 8.49
C ARG A 52 14.19 4.92 8.11
N VAL A 53 12.95 4.76 8.56
CA VAL A 53 12.12 3.58 8.33
C VAL A 53 11.06 3.87 7.27
N ARG A 54 10.41 5.03 7.37
CA ARG A 54 9.33 5.43 6.49
C ARG A 54 9.38 6.93 6.25
N LYS A 55 9.57 7.31 5.00
CA LYS A 55 9.47 8.69 4.57
C LYS A 55 8.33 8.80 3.57
N VAL A 56 7.22 9.40 3.97
CA VAL A 56 5.99 9.52 3.18
C VAL A 56 5.07 10.57 3.81
N ALA A 57 4.34 11.31 2.99
CA ALA A 57 3.27 12.19 3.45
C ALA A 57 1.93 11.45 3.50
N ARG A 58 1.18 11.64 4.59
CA ARG A 58 -0.23 11.27 4.68
C ARG A 58 -1.07 12.48 4.30
N LEU A 59 -1.97 12.30 3.35
CA LEU A 59 -2.87 13.32 2.86
C LEU A 59 -4.26 13.17 3.48
N LEU A 60 -4.98 14.27 3.61
CA LEU A 60 -6.32 14.32 4.16
C LEU A 60 -7.29 14.87 3.09
N PRO A 61 -7.81 14.02 2.21
CA PRO A 61 -8.78 14.44 1.20
C PRO A 61 -10.12 14.81 1.84
N SER A 62 -11.05 15.26 1.00
CA SER A 62 -12.43 15.54 1.43
C SER A 62 -13.12 14.30 2.02
N PRO A 63 -14.09 14.46 2.93
CA PRO A 63 -14.89 13.35 3.46
C PRO A 63 -15.57 12.54 2.37
N GLU A 64 -16.00 13.19 1.29
CA GLU A 64 -16.63 12.55 0.13
C GLU A 64 -15.68 11.56 -0.57
N THR A 65 -14.42 11.96 -0.75
CA THR A 65 -13.39 11.08 -1.31
C THR A 65 -13.10 9.90 -0.39
N VAL A 66 -12.99 10.13 0.91
CA VAL A 66 -12.79 9.05 1.89
C VAL A 66 -13.93 8.04 1.83
N GLU A 67 -15.18 8.51 1.86
CA GLU A 67 -16.36 7.65 1.85
C GLU A 67 -16.48 6.87 0.52
N ARG A 68 -16.23 7.52 -0.63
CA ARG A 68 -16.20 6.85 -1.94
C ARG A 68 -15.22 5.68 -1.97
N VAL A 69 -14.00 5.89 -1.47
CA VAL A 69 -12.98 4.82 -1.41
C VAL A 69 -13.41 3.72 -0.46
N ARG A 70 -13.94 4.08 0.71
CA ARG A 70 -14.43 3.12 1.72
C ARG A 70 -15.54 2.23 1.18
N GLN A 71 -16.55 2.81 0.52
CA GLN A 71 -17.65 2.05 -0.09
C GLN A 71 -17.11 1.08 -1.15
N ARG A 72 -16.18 1.53 -2.00
CA ARG A 72 -15.59 0.68 -3.01
C ARG A 72 -14.77 -0.48 -2.41
N LEU A 73 -14.05 -0.24 -1.31
CA LEU A 73 -13.37 -1.30 -0.55
C LEU A 73 -14.35 -2.34 -0.02
N LEU A 74 -15.49 -1.91 0.51
CA LEU A 74 -16.53 -2.83 0.99
C LEU A 74 -17.15 -3.66 -0.14
N GLU A 75 -17.33 -3.09 -1.34
CA GLU A 75 -17.85 -3.80 -2.52
C GLU A 75 -16.92 -4.92 -3.00
N VAL A 76 -15.59 -4.71 -2.97
CA VAL A 76 -14.63 -5.73 -3.43
C VAL A 76 -14.25 -6.74 -2.35
N ARG A 77 -14.60 -6.51 -1.10
CA ARG A 77 -14.23 -7.35 0.06
C ARG A 77 -14.57 -8.82 -0.12
N ASP A 78 -15.74 -9.13 -0.62
CA ASP A 78 -16.19 -10.53 -0.78
C ASP A 78 -15.37 -11.26 -1.84
N GLY A 79 -14.97 -10.57 -2.92
CA GLY A 79 -14.04 -11.11 -3.92
C GLY A 79 -12.64 -11.37 -3.32
N VAL A 80 -12.12 -10.44 -2.52
CA VAL A 80 -10.87 -10.61 -1.78
C VAL A 80 -10.96 -11.77 -0.79
N SER A 81 -12.06 -11.84 -0.02
CA SER A 81 -12.33 -12.93 0.93
C SER A 81 -12.35 -14.29 0.25
N ALA A 82 -13.02 -14.40 -0.90
CA ALA A 82 -13.09 -15.64 -1.68
C ALA A 82 -11.72 -16.05 -2.22
N TYR A 83 -10.92 -15.08 -2.73
CA TYR A 83 -9.60 -15.37 -3.27
C TYR A 83 -8.64 -15.92 -2.20
N PHE A 84 -8.61 -15.32 -1.02
CA PHE A 84 -7.73 -15.76 0.07
C PHE A 84 -8.32 -16.91 0.90
N GLY A 85 -9.57 -17.34 0.65
CA GLY A 85 -10.24 -18.38 1.43
C GLY A 85 -10.38 -18.04 2.91
N THR A 86 -10.51 -16.75 3.24
CA THR A 86 -10.57 -16.26 4.63
C THR A 86 -11.75 -15.33 4.84
N SER A 87 -12.41 -15.41 5.99
CA SER A 87 -13.50 -14.49 6.34
C SER A 87 -12.93 -13.11 6.69
N LEU A 88 -13.39 -12.09 5.99
CA LEU A 88 -13.03 -10.69 6.20
C LEU A 88 -14.25 -9.94 6.74
N THR A 89 -14.20 -9.52 8.00
CA THR A 89 -15.33 -8.94 8.73
C THR A 89 -15.21 -7.44 8.99
N SER A 90 -13.99 -6.92 8.86
CA SER A 90 -13.70 -5.50 9.07
C SER A 90 -12.88 -4.92 7.90
N CYS A 91 -12.95 -3.61 7.74
CA CYS A 91 -12.14 -2.84 6.80
C CYS A 91 -11.66 -1.57 7.52
N GLU A 92 -10.35 -1.35 7.58
CA GLU A 92 -9.80 -0.12 8.15
C GLU A 92 -10.07 1.07 7.22
N ASP A 93 -10.16 2.27 7.81
CA ASP A 93 -10.30 3.50 7.04
C ASP A 93 -9.10 3.70 6.10
N PRO A 94 -9.34 4.10 4.84
CA PRO A 94 -8.28 4.28 3.86
C PRO A 94 -7.30 5.39 4.28
N GLN A 95 -6.02 5.15 4.07
CA GLN A 95 -4.97 6.14 4.25
C GLN A 95 -4.43 6.55 2.88
N PHE A 96 -4.41 7.85 2.60
CA PHE A 96 -3.94 8.42 1.35
C PHE A 96 -2.49 8.85 1.53
N LEU A 97 -1.62 8.37 0.67
CA LEU A 97 -0.18 8.50 0.78
C LEU A 97 0.41 9.15 -0.46
N ARG A 98 1.37 10.07 -0.24
CA ARG A 98 2.20 10.62 -1.30
C ARG A 98 3.67 10.41 -0.97
N TYR A 99 4.40 9.82 -1.91
CA TYR A 99 5.84 9.68 -1.89
C TYR A 99 6.43 10.63 -2.94
N ARG A 100 7.33 11.49 -2.51
CA ARG A 100 8.14 12.37 -3.36
C ARG A 100 9.49 11.73 -3.65
N GLU A 101 10.28 12.35 -4.49
CA GLU A 101 11.66 11.94 -4.76
C GLU A 101 12.44 11.69 -3.46
N GLY A 102 13.08 10.53 -3.37
CA GLY A 102 13.79 10.05 -2.20
C GLY A 102 12.91 9.53 -1.06
N ASP A 103 11.58 9.53 -1.19
CA ASP A 103 10.68 8.92 -0.21
C ASP A 103 10.56 7.41 -0.42
N PHE A 104 10.43 6.66 0.68
CA PHE A 104 10.46 5.19 0.69
C PHE A 104 9.75 4.62 1.92
N PHE A 105 9.59 3.30 1.94
CA PHE A 105 9.25 2.54 3.14
C PHE A 105 10.04 1.23 3.15
N VAL A 106 10.87 1.04 4.19
CA VAL A 106 11.70 -0.17 4.31
C VAL A 106 10.86 -1.44 4.43
N ALA A 107 11.49 -2.60 4.21
CA ALA A 107 10.85 -3.90 4.31
C ALA A 107 10.18 -4.10 5.69
N HIS A 108 8.89 -4.40 5.67
CA HIS A 108 8.03 -4.57 6.84
C HIS A 108 6.90 -5.55 6.57
N GLN A 109 6.15 -5.87 7.60
CA GLN A 109 4.89 -6.61 7.57
C GLN A 109 3.82 -5.77 8.25
N ASP A 110 2.58 -5.83 7.76
CA ASP A 110 1.48 -4.99 8.27
C ASP A 110 0.75 -5.58 9.47
N GLY A 111 0.74 -6.90 9.58
CA GLY A 111 0.02 -7.60 10.64
C GLY A 111 0.33 -9.09 10.71
N ASN A 112 -0.33 -9.77 11.65
CA ASN A 112 -0.28 -11.22 11.83
C ASN A 112 1.14 -11.82 12.03
N THR A 113 2.05 -11.08 12.66
CA THR A 113 3.46 -11.46 12.74
C THR A 113 3.89 -12.06 14.08
N GLY A 114 3.01 -12.15 15.06
CA GLY A 114 3.37 -12.57 16.43
C GLY A 114 4.27 -11.60 17.21
N LEU A 115 4.80 -10.56 16.53
CA LEU A 115 5.63 -9.49 17.12
C LEU A 115 4.80 -8.24 17.45
N LEU A 116 3.53 -8.41 17.65
CA LEU A 116 2.54 -7.38 17.45
C LEU A 116 2.38 -6.42 18.59
N ARG A 117 2.05 -5.23 18.20
CA ARG A 117 2.11 -4.00 18.96
C ARG A 117 0.74 -3.50 19.38
N SER A 118 -0.30 -3.83 18.62
CA SER A 118 -1.68 -3.48 18.92
C SER A 118 -2.65 -4.56 18.48
N GLU A 119 -3.81 -4.67 19.13
CA GLU A 119 -4.89 -5.57 18.72
C GLU A 119 -5.35 -5.31 17.29
N ARG A 120 -5.32 -4.05 16.87
CA ARG A 120 -5.69 -3.63 15.52
C ARG A 120 -4.76 -4.22 14.45
N GLU A 121 -3.44 -4.16 14.66
CA GLU A 121 -2.46 -4.77 13.73
C GLU A 121 -2.56 -6.30 13.74
N GLN A 122 -2.88 -6.88 14.91
CA GLN A 122 -3.11 -8.32 15.04
C GLN A 122 -4.32 -8.81 14.26
N SER A 123 -5.35 -7.98 14.12
CA SER A 123 -6.56 -8.33 13.39
C SER A 123 -6.42 -8.28 11.87
N ARG A 124 -5.36 -7.65 11.34
CA ARG A 124 -5.13 -7.51 9.90
C ARG A 124 -4.79 -8.86 9.28
N LYS A 125 -5.62 -9.31 8.36
CA LYS A 125 -5.44 -10.54 7.58
C LYS A 125 -4.95 -10.26 6.17
N VAL A 126 -5.50 -9.22 5.54
CA VAL A 126 -5.19 -8.84 4.15
C VAL A 126 -4.87 -7.35 4.08
N SER A 127 -3.71 -7.03 3.54
CA SER A 127 -3.29 -5.67 3.20
C SER A 127 -3.72 -5.31 1.78
N VAL A 128 -4.07 -4.05 1.58
CA VAL A 128 -4.51 -3.52 0.30
C VAL A 128 -3.71 -2.27 -0.04
N VAL A 129 -3.19 -2.23 -1.27
CA VAL A 129 -2.57 -1.03 -1.86
C VAL A 129 -3.30 -0.72 -3.17
N ILE A 130 -3.75 0.54 -3.33
CA ILE A 130 -4.37 1.04 -4.56
C ILE A 130 -3.46 2.11 -5.11
N PHE A 131 -3.02 1.96 -6.36
CA PHE A 131 -2.22 2.95 -7.05
C PHE A 131 -3.15 3.99 -7.69
N LEU A 132 -2.86 5.28 -7.51
CA LEU A 132 -3.65 6.35 -8.12
C LEU A 132 -3.02 6.89 -9.40
N ASN A 133 -1.71 6.68 -9.57
CA ASN A 133 -1.00 7.01 -10.79
C ASN A 133 0.01 5.92 -11.18
N ARG A 134 0.54 6.02 -12.40
CA ARG A 134 1.35 4.99 -13.03
C ARG A 134 2.84 5.20 -12.80
N GLN A 135 3.55 4.10 -12.57
CA GLN A 135 5.00 4.04 -12.69
C GLN A 135 5.36 3.94 -14.17
N SER A 136 6.32 4.73 -14.65
CA SER A 136 6.75 4.67 -16.03
C SER A 136 8.26 4.90 -16.19
N THR A 137 8.79 4.40 -17.29
CA THR A 137 10.14 4.65 -17.78
C THR A 137 10.05 4.62 -19.31
N PRO A 138 10.32 5.71 -20.01
CA PRO A 138 10.76 7.04 -19.57
C PRO A 138 9.70 7.84 -18.80
N PRO A 139 10.06 9.02 -18.22
CA PRO A 139 9.12 9.91 -17.57
C PRO A 139 7.95 10.33 -18.47
N GLU A 140 6.73 10.27 -17.91
CA GLU A 140 5.50 10.73 -18.55
C GLU A 140 4.76 11.66 -17.60
N GLU A 141 3.95 12.57 -18.12
CA GLU A 141 3.16 13.50 -17.31
C GLU A 141 2.25 12.75 -16.33
N GLY A 142 2.25 13.15 -15.05
CA GLY A 142 1.45 12.53 -13.99
C GLY A 142 1.94 11.15 -13.53
N SER A 143 3.07 10.65 -14.06
CA SER A 143 3.69 9.39 -13.64
C SER A 143 4.87 9.60 -12.69
N TYR A 144 5.46 8.50 -12.22
CA TYR A 144 6.63 8.51 -11.35
C TYR A 144 7.60 7.37 -11.72
N GLY A 145 8.87 7.52 -11.32
CA GLY A 145 9.90 6.49 -11.46
C GLY A 145 10.41 6.00 -10.12
N GLY A 146 10.93 4.80 -10.05
CA GLY A 146 11.20 4.12 -8.78
C GLY A 146 9.91 3.85 -8.02
N GLY A 147 9.93 3.88 -6.69
CA GLY A 147 8.72 3.74 -5.86
C GLY A 147 7.95 2.43 -6.06
N SER A 148 8.60 1.39 -6.54
CA SER A 148 7.98 0.08 -6.77
C SER A 148 7.55 -0.56 -5.46
N LEU A 149 6.43 -1.28 -5.48
CA LEU A 149 6.03 -2.15 -4.38
C LEU A 149 6.73 -3.49 -4.55
N VAL A 150 7.64 -3.82 -3.63
CA VAL A 150 8.48 -5.03 -3.73
C VAL A 150 8.11 -6.00 -2.63
N PHE A 151 7.79 -7.23 -3.01
CA PHE A 151 7.51 -8.34 -2.10
C PHE A 151 8.78 -9.17 -1.92
N THR A 152 9.03 -9.62 -0.70
CA THR A 152 10.20 -10.44 -0.37
C THR A 152 9.76 -11.76 0.24
N GLU A 153 10.22 -12.87 -0.34
CA GLU A 153 10.02 -14.19 0.22
C GLU A 153 11.19 -14.56 1.15
N TRP A 154 10.86 -15.16 2.28
CA TRP A 154 11.79 -15.69 3.25
C TRP A 154 11.62 -17.20 3.38
N ARG A 155 12.68 -17.99 3.11
CA ARG A 155 12.71 -19.43 3.33
C ARG A 155 13.84 -19.78 4.28
N ALA A 156 13.50 -20.55 5.35
CA ALA A 156 14.49 -20.97 6.36
C ALA A 156 15.35 -19.83 6.93
N GLY A 157 14.71 -18.66 7.16
CA GLY A 157 15.39 -17.47 7.68
C GLY A 157 16.32 -16.77 6.71
N ARG A 158 16.31 -17.14 5.43
CA ARG A 158 17.08 -16.50 4.35
C ARG A 158 16.13 -15.92 3.29
N ARG A 159 16.51 -14.75 2.77
CA ARG A 159 15.82 -14.16 1.61
C ARG A 159 15.98 -15.09 0.41
N SER A 160 14.85 -15.59 -0.14
CA SER A 160 14.83 -16.54 -1.24
C SER A 160 14.49 -15.88 -2.58
N GLY A 161 13.72 -14.80 -2.59
CA GLY A 161 13.38 -14.09 -3.81
C GLY A 161 12.71 -12.75 -3.55
N LYS A 162 12.59 -11.96 -4.61
CA LYS A 162 11.81 -10.72 -4.65
C LYS A 162 10.93 -10.70 -5.89
N TYR A 163 9.76 -10.12 -5.75
CA TYR A 163 8.88 -9.75 -6.84
C TYR A 163 8.61 -8.24 -6.78
N GLU A 164 8.85 -7.55 -7.87
CA GLU A 164 8.65 -6.11 -7.99
C GLU A 164 7.39 -5.84 -8.80
N LEU A 165 6.44 -5.16 -8.19
CA LEU A 165 5.18 -4.75 -8.81
C LEU A 165 5.26 -3.28 -9.17
N ALA A 166 5.19 -2.99 -10.46
CA ALA A 166 5.03 -1.63 -10.96
C ALA A 166 3.62 -1.12 -10.69
N GLY A 167 3.50 0.13 -10.29
CA GLY A 167 2.20 0.76 -10.06
C GLY A 167 1.47 1.08 -11.35
N GLU A 168 0.23 0.62 -11.47
CA GLU A 168 -0.70 1.00 -12.54
C GLU A 168 -1.86 1.81 -11.95
N GLY A 169 -2.16 2.98 -12.54
CA GLY A 169 -3.23 3.85 -12.07
C GLY A 169 -4.58 3.14 -12.02
N GLY A 170 -5.23 3.18 -10.88
CA GLY A 170 -6.51 2.50 -10.63
C GLY A 170 -6.42 1.03 -10.25
N MET A 171 -5.23 0.42 -10.23
CA MET A 171 -5.05 -0.96 -9.82
C MET A 171 -5.04 -1.11 -8.30
N LEU A 172 -5.76 -2.10 -7.80
CA LEU A 172 -5.68 -2.61 -6.44
C LEU A 172 -4.86 -3.89 -6.43
N VAL A 173 -3.89 -3.97 -5.52
CA VAL A 173 -3.25 -5.21 -5.12
C VAL A 173 -3.60 -5.52 -3.66
N ALA A 174 -4.06 -6.76 -3.40
CA ALA A 174 -4.24 -7.26 -2.05
C ALA A 174 -3.32 -8.47 -1.82
N PHE A 175 -2.83 -8.61 -0.59
CA PHE A 175 -1.88 -9.66 -0.19
C PHE A 175 -2.00 -9.96 1.31
N PRO A 176 -1.57 -11.15 1.79
CA PRO A 176 -1.58 -11.48 3.22
C PRO A 176 -0.77 -10.45 4.02
N SER A 177 -1.31 -9.97 5.14
CA SER A 177 -0.69 -8.89 5.93
C SER A 177 0.64 -9.27 6.58
N ASP A 178 0.99 -10.55 6.63
CA ASP A 178 2.29 -11.09 7.06
C ASP A 178 3.30 -11.22 5.91
N THR A 179 2.94 -10.85 4.70
CA THR A 179 3.87 -10.79 3.56
C THR A 179 4.84 -9.62 3.74
N THR A 180 6.15 -9.91 3.72
CA THR A 180 7.18 -8.87 3.78
C THR A 180 7.19 -8.07 2.49
N HIS A 181 7.03 -6.75 2.61
CA HIS A 181 7.01 -5.84 1.47
C HIS A 181 7.68 -4.51 1.79
N GLU A 182 8.09 -3.80 0.75
CA GLU A 182 8.74 -2.48 0.84
C GLU A 182 8.27 -1.57 -0.31
N VAL A 183 8.42 -0.26 -0.14
CA VAL A 183 8.34 0.71 -1.24
C VAL A 183 9.74 1.22 -1.49
N THR A 184 10.28 0.96 -2.69
CA THR A 184 11.61 1.46 -3.07
C THR A 184 11.61 2.99 -3.13
N PRO A 185 12.78 3.65 -3.04
CA PRO A 185 12.83 5.10 -3.20
C PRO A 185 12.21 5.54 -4.53
N VAL A 186 11.40 6.62 -4.46
CA VAL A 186 10.93 7.31 -5.67
C VAL A 186 12.12 8.05 -6.28
N GLU A 187 12.37 7.85 -7.56
CA GLU A 187 13.50 8.42 -8.28
C GLU A 187 13.18 9.77 -8.92
N TRP A 188 11.92 9.95 -9.33
CA TRP A 188 11.38 11.19 -9.89
C TRP A 188 9.85 11.19 -9.85
N GLY A 189 9.25 12.37 -9.91
CA GLY A 189 7.80 12.54 -9.82
C GLY A 189 7.23 12.33 -8.42
N GLU A 190 5.94 12.10 -8.34
CA GLU A 190 5.24 11.84 -7.09
C GLU A 190 4.39 10.58 -7.22
N ARG A 191 4.57 9.60 -6.34
CA ARG A 191 3.76 8.40 -6.26
C ARG A 191 2.60 8.61 -5.30
N TYR A 192 1.38 8.41 -5.79
CA TYR A 192 0.17 8.45 -4.98
C TYR A 192 -0.44 7.07 -4.82
N SER A 193 -0.77 6.71 -3.60
CA SER A 193 -1.44 5.44 -3.30
C SER A 193 -2.40 5.56 -2.12
N ILE A 194 -3.35 4.63 -2.06
CA ILE A 194 -4.24 4.44 -0.93
C ILE A 194 -3.92 3.09 -0.31
N VAL A 195 -3.84 3.00 1.01
CA VAL A 195 -3.66 1.75 1.73
C VAL A 195 -4.80 1.51 2.72
N SER A 196 -5.19 0.27 2.88
CA SER A 196 -6.20 -0.18 3.84
C SER A 196 -5.94 -1.64 4.21
N TRP A 197 -6.67 -2.14 5.21
CA TRP A 197 -6.52 -3.51 5.70
C TRP A 197 -7.88 -4.13 6.00
N TYR A 198 -8.02 -5.41 5.67
CA TYR A 198 -9.14 -6.22 6.11
C TYR A 198 -8.73 -7.16 7.25
N GLY A 199 -9.67 -7.34 8.22
CA GLY A 199 -9.54 -8.24 9.36
C GLY A 199 -10.66 -9.27 9.49
#